data_96732fda2d81903f7041ee1ec56ad824
#
_entry.id   96732fda2d81903f7041ee1ec56ad824
#
_cell.length_a   1.000
_cell.length_b   1.000
_cell.length_c   1.000
_cell.angle_alpha   90.00
_cell.angle_beta   90.00
_cell.angle_gamma   90.00
#
_symmetry.space_group_name_H-M   'P 1'
#
loop_
_entity.id
_entity.type
_entity.pdbx_description
1 polymer ?
#
loop_
_entity_poly.entity_id
_entity_poly.type
_entity_poly.pdbx_seq_one_letter_code
_entity_poly.pdbx_strand_id
1 'polypeptide(L)'
;MTIELKKDKAEKSTIDQVLKYVDWVCAEYAYGDYEMIEACIIAADYEDNLNEYYREVVRRYYTLGSHPVRNKQWNRLKLLRYSCIDNRIVYEDVTPQIQ
;
A
#
# COMPACT_ATOMS: atom_id res chain seq x y z
N MET A 1 0.91 8.95 -9.21
CA MET A 1 1.43 7.64 -9.66
C MET A 1 0.81 6.55 -8.81
N THR A 2 0.27 5.53 -9.44
CA THR A 2 -0.44 4.45 -8.75
C THR A 2 0.23 3.12 -9.04
N ILE A 3 0.51 2.35 -7.99
CA ILE A 3 1.08 1.00 -8.08
C ILE A 3 -0.02 0.02 -7.71
N GLU A 4 -0.28 -0.96 -8.58
CA GLU A 4 -1.25 -2.02 -8.31
C GLU A 4 -0.56 -3.38 -8.32
N LEU A 5 -0.91 -4.22 -7.35
CA LEU A 5 -0.48 -5.61 -7.28
C LEU A 5 -1.71 -6.49 -7.13
N LYS A 6 -1.89 -7.43 -8.06
CA LYS A 6 -3.03 -8.38 -8.05
C LYS A 6 -2.56 -9.76 -7.62
N LYS A 7 -3.30 -10.38 -6.70
CA LYS A 7 -3.00 -11.70 -6.16
C LYS A 7 -4.28 -12.49 -5.93
N ASP A 8 -4.19 -13.82 -5.97
CA ASP A 8 -5.29 -14.68 -5.54
C ASP A 8 -5.43 -14.63 -4.02
N LYS A 9 -4.31 -14.70 -3.31
CA LYS A 9 -4.25 -14.56 -1.86
C LYS A 9 -3.10 -13.63 -1.48
N ALA A 10 -3.40 -12.61 -0.68
CA ALA A 10 -2.39 -11.68 -0.17
C ALA A 10 -1.86 -12.17 1.17
N GLU A 11 -0.54 -12.20 1.29
CA GLU A 11 0.19 -12.64 2.47
C GLU A 11 1.12 -11.51 2.95
N LYS A 12 1.82 -11.75 4.04
CA LYS A 12 2.82 -10.79 4.54
C LYS A 12 3.87 -10.46 3.50
N SER A 13 4.33 -11.48 2.76
CA SER A 13 5.29 -11.28 1.66
C SER A 13 4.74 -10.39 0.55
N THR A 14 3.43 -10.40 0.33
CA THR A 14 2.77 -9.55 -0.66
C THR A 14 2.89 -8.07 -0.25
N ILE A 15 2.67 -7.77 1.02
CA ILE A 15 2.85 -6.41 1.54
C ILE A 15 4.31 -5.99 1.40
N ASP A 16 5.25 -6.84 1.79
CA ASP A 16 6.68 -6.55 1.67
C ASP A 16 7.07 -6.26 0.22
N GLN A 17 6.55 -7.04 -0.72
CA GLN A 17 6.82 -6.86 -2.14
C GLN A 17 6.32 -5.52 -2.66
N VAL A 18 5.07 -5.14 -2.35
CA VAL A 18 4.53 -3.86 -2.81
C VAL A 18 5.25 -2.68 -2.18
N LEU A 19 5.63 -2.78 -0.91
CA LEU A 19 6.38 -1.72 -0.24
C LEU A 19 7.78 -1.54 -0.82
N LYS A 20 8.43 -2.61 -1.24
CA LYS A 20 9.70 -2.51 -1.98
C LYS A 20 9.53 -1.76 -3.29
N TYR A 21 8.45 -2.01 -4.02
CA TYR A 21 8.14 -1.26 -5.24
C TYR A 21 7.88 0.22 -4.93
N VAL A 22 7.14 0.51 -3.87
CA VAL A 22 6.88 1.90 -3.44
C VAL A 22 8.21 2.61 -3.16
N ASP A 23 9.11 2.00 -2.41
CA ASP A 23 10.40 2.58 -2.08
C ASP A 23 11.25 2.80 -3.35
N TRP A 24 11.26 1.82 -4.25
CA TRP A 24 12.00 1.92 -5.49
C TRP A 24 11.46 3.03 -6.41
N VAL A 25 10.14 3.07 -6.58
CA VAL A 25 9.49 4.10 -7.40
C VAL A 25 9.73 5.48 -6.80
N CYS A 26 9.67 5.59 -5.48
CA CYS A 26 9.94 6.85 -4.80
C CYS A 26 11.35 7.36 -5.10
N ALA A 27 12.34 6.48 -5.04
CA ALA A 27 13.73 6.85 -5.31
C ALA A 27 13.96 7.21 -6.78
N GLU A 28 13.39 6.45 -7.72
CA GLU A 28 13.70 6.58 -9.15
C GLU A 28 12.83 7.60 -9.89
N TYR A 29 11.56 7.73 -9.50
CA TYR A 29 10.58 8.50 -10.28
C TYR A 29 9.92 9.65 -9.50
N ALA A 30 9.90 9.60 -8.18
CA ALA A 30 9.23 10.60 -7.36
C ALA A 30 10.21 11.50 -6.59
N TYR A 31 11.49 11.38 -6.86
CA TYR A 31 12.55 12.20 -6.25
C TYR A 31 12.49 12.22 -4.71
N GLY A 32 12.12 11.09 -4.11
CA GLY A 32 12.00 10.97 -2.66
C GLY A 32 10.69 11.48 -2.07
N ASP A 33 9.73 11.87 -2.91
CA ASP A 33 8.44 12.37 -2.45
C ASP A 33 7.37 11.28 -2.48
N TYR A 34 7.11 10.65 -1.34
CA TYR A 34 6.08 9.61 -1.21
C TYR A 34 4.65 10.13 -1.44
N GLU A 35 4.39 11.43 -1.32
CA GLU A 35 3.05 11.99 -1.57
C GLU A 35 2.60 11.76 -3.03
N MET A 36 3.53 11.58 -3.94
CA MET A 36 3.24 11.31 -5.35
C MET A 36 2.82 9.87 -5.63
N ILE A 37 2.86 8.99 -4.63
CA ILE A 37 2.66 7.56 -4.80
C ILE A 37 1.42 7.09 -4.05
N GLU A 38 0.58 6.34 -4.75
CA GLU A 38 -0.49 5.55 -4.17
C GLU A 38 -0.25 4.09 -4.56
N ALA A 39 -0.58 3.17 -3.67
CA ALA A 39 -0.43 1.75 -3.94
C ALA A 39 -1.68 1.00 -3.50
N CYS A 40 -2.00 -0.09 -4.18
CA CYS A 40 -3.06 -0.98 -3.75
C CYS A 40 -2.74 -2.42 -4.06
N ILE A 41 -3.22 -3.31 -3.19
CA ILE A 41 -3.22 -4.75 -3.40
C ILE A 41 -4.67 -5.15 -3.66
N ILE A 42 -4.90 -5.89 -4.74
CA ILE A 42 -6.22 -6.41 -5.10
C ILE A 42 -6.13 -7.93 -5.00
N ALA A 43 -6.83 -8.54 -4.05
CA ALA A 43 -6.76 -9.97 -3.82
C ALA A 43 -8.14 -10.55 -3.52
N ALA A 44 -8.33 -11.84 -3.87
CA ALA A 44 -9.56 -12.56 -3.56
C ALA A 44 -9.64 -12.92 -2.08
N ASP A 45 -8.50 -13.08 -1.43
CA ASP A 45 -8.41 -13.48 -0.02
C ASP A 45 -7.18 -12.87 0.62
N TYR A 46 -7.18 -12.80 1.94
CA TYR A 46 -6.09 -12.24 2.75
C TYR A 46 -5.73 -13.21 3.86
N GLU A 47 -4.43 -13.33 4.15
CA GLU A 47 -3.91 -14.14 5.23
C GLU A 47 -4.46 -13.66 6.58
N ASP A 48 -4.71 -14.59 7.50
CA ASP A 48 -5.11 -14.25 8.86
C ASP A 48 -4.03 -13.39 9.54
N ASN A 49 -4.45 -12.44 10.37
CA ASN A 49 -3.57 -11.52 11.10
C ASN A 49 -2.77 -10.55 10.20
N LEU A 50 -3.12 -10.47 8.92
CA LEU A 50 -2.43 -9.55 8.00
C LEU A 50 -2.63 -8.09 8.41
N ASN A 51 -3.75 -7.76 9.05
CA ASN A 51 -4.04 -6.39 9.51
C ASN A 51 -3.01 -5.89 10.52
N GLU A 52 -2.57 -6.74 11.44
CA GLU A 52 -1.55 -6.38 12.41
C GLU A 52 -0.21 -6.11 11.73
N TYR A 53 0.19 -7.00 10.83
CA TYR A 53 1.41 -6.83 10.06
C TYR A 53 1.39 -5.56 9.22
N TYR A 54 0.26 -5.29 8.56
CA TYR A 54 0.06 -4.08 7.77
C TYR A 54 0.31 -2.82 8.63
N ARG A 55 -0.26 -2.76 9.83
CA ARG A 55 -0.09 -1.60 10.71
C ARG A 55 1.35 -1.39 11.15
N GLU A 56 2.13 -2.46 11.27
CA GLU A 56 3.53 -2.38 11.66
C GLU A 56 4.44 -1.86 10.56
N VAL A 57 4.20 -2.25 9.30
CA VAL A 57 5.18 -2.08 8.23
C VAL A 57 4.79 -1.07 7.16
N VAL A 58 3.51 -0.66 7.07
CA VAL A 58 3.05 0.15 5.96
C VAL A 58 3.56 1.58 6.00
N ARG A 59 3.90 2.10 7.16
CA ARG A 59 4.29 3.49 7.32
C ARG A 59 5.66 3.76 6.72
N ARG A 60 5.74 4.86 5.96
CA ARG A 60 6.99 5.40 5.44
C ARG A 60 7.14 6.83 5.94
N TYR A 61 8.30 7.12 6.50
CA TYR A 61 8.62 8.46 6.97
C TYR A 61 9.59 9.10 5.99
N TYR A 62 9.34 10.34 5.62
CA TYR A 62 10.18 11.06 4.68
C TYR A 62 10.22 12.53 5.01
N THR A 63 11.21 13.21 4.47
CA THR A 63 11.46 14.62 4.74
C THR A 63 11.29 15.42 3.46
N LEU A 64 10.50 16.48 3.51
CA LEU A 64 10.30 17.41 2.40
C LEU A 64 10.91 18.76 2.74
N GLY A 65 11.55 19.35 1.73
CA GLY A 65 12.11 20.68 1.81
C GLY A 65 13.43 20.73 2.58
N SER A 66 14.09 21.87 2.48
CA SER A 66 15.34 22.10 3.17
C SER A 66 15.23 23.14 4.28
N HIS A 67 14.33 24.11 4.13
CA HIS A 67 14.13 25.18 5.12
C HIS A 67 12.69 25.71 5.07
N PRO A 68 11.81 25.43 6.04
CA PRO A 68 12.01 24.45 7.11
C PRO A 68 11.87 23.02 6.61
N VAL A 69 12.58 22.11 7.23
CA VAL A 69 12.46 20.67 6.95
C VAL A 69 11.12 20.19 7.50
N ARG A 70 10.37 19.44 6.69
CA ARG A 70 9.09 18.87 7.10
C ARG A 70 9.17 17.36 7.08
N ASN A 71 8.85 16.76 8.23
CA ASN A 71 8.74 15.31 8.34
C ASN A 71 7.31 14.90 7.98
N LYS A 72 7.19 13.95 7.06
CA LYS A 72 5.92 13.42 6.58
C LYS A 72 5.83 11.94 6.81
N GLN A 73 4.62 11.44 6.94
CA GLN A 73 4.34 10.01 7.05
C GLN A 73 3.50 9.57 5.86
N TRP A 74 3.95 8.52 5.17
CA TRP A 74 3.21 7.90 4.08
C TRP A 74 2.51 6.64 4.58
N ASN A 75 1.23 6.49 4.27
CA ASN A 75 0.43 5.32 4.63
C ASN A 75 -0.69 5.08 3.60
N ARG A 76 -0.38 5.26 2.32
CA ARG A 76 -1.37 5.24 1.24
C ARG A 76 -1.41 3.89 0.50
N LEU A 77 -1.22 2.79 1.23
CA LEU A 77 -1.41 1.45 0.69
C LEU A 77 -2.83 0.99 1.02
N LYS A 78 -3.63 0.77 -0.03
CA LYS A 78 -4.99 0.24 0.11
C LYS A 78 -5.01 -1.26 -0.11
N LEU A 79 -5.84 -1.96 0.64
CA LEU A 79 -6.10 -3.38 0.47
C LEU A 79 -7.55 -3.55 -0.01
N LEU A 80 -7.72 -4.12 -1.19
CA LEU A 80 -9.03 -4.37 -1.79
C LEU A 80 -9.25 -5.87 -1.94
N ARG A 81 -10.43 -6.33 -1.56
CA ARG A 81 -10.87 -7.71 -1.82
C ARG A 81 -11.80 -7.71 -3.02
N TYR A 82 -11.55 -8.59 -3.96
CA TYR A 82 -12.49 -8.78 -5.05
C TYR A 82 -13.27 -10.08 -4.89
N SER A 83 -14.51 -10.07 -5.37
CA SER A 83 -15.36 -11.25 -5.43
C SER A 83 -16.21 -11.19 -6.70
N CYS A 84 -16.69 -12.35 -7.14
CA CYS A 84 -17.58 -12.43 -8.30
C CYS A 84 -18.99 -12.72 -7.80
N ILE A 85 -19.92 -11.79 -8.02
CA ILE A 85 -21.32 -11.92 -7.63
C ILE A 85 -22.14 -11.65 -8.90
N ASP A 86 -22.99 -12.61 -9.27
CA ASP A 86 -23.88 -12.50 -10.46
C ASP A 86 -23.11 -12.11 -11.72
N ASN A 87 -21.97 -12.76 -11.98
CA ASN A 87 -21.06 -12.51 -13.10
C ASN A 87 -20.46 -11.09 -13.11
N ARG A 88 -20.46 -10.41 -11.99
CA ARG A 88 -19.83 -9.09 -11.84
C ARG A 88 -18.71 -9.15 -10.81
N ILE A 89 -17.63 -8.43 -11.09
CA ILE A 89 -16.55 -8.27 -10.14
C ILE A 89 -16.91 -7.12 -9.19
N VAL A 90 -16.90 -7.43 -7.90
CA VAL A 90 -17.19 -6.46 -6.84
C VAL A 90 -15.92 -6.28 -6.00
N TYR A 91 -15.60 -5.03 -5.69
CA TYR A 91 -14.44 -4.69 -4.85
C TYR A 91 -14.90 -4.19 -3.50
N GLU A 92 -14.21 -4.62 -2.45
CA GLU A 92 -14.45 -4.17 -1.08
C GLU A 92 -13.14 -3.64 -0.51
N ASP A 93 -13.17 -2.44 0.08
CA ASP A 93 -12.01 -1.87 0.75
C ASP A 93 -11.87 -2.49 2.13
N VAL A 94 -10.83 -3.28 2.33
CA VAL A 94 -10.54 -3.96 3.60
C VAL A 94 -9.28 -3.39 4.26
N THR A 95 -8.88 -2.19 3.89
CA THR A 95 -7.69 -1.53 4.43
C THR A 95 -7.83 -1.33 5.93
N PRO A 96 -6.87 -1.82 6.74
CA PRO A 96 -6.89 -1.56 8.18
C PRO A 96 -6.74 -0.07 8.48
N GLN A 97 -7.43 0.40 9.50
CA GLN A 97 -7.26 1.77 9.96
C GLN A 97 -5.96 1.90 10.75
N ILE A 98 -5.25 2.98 10.48
CA ILE A 98 -4.00 3.32 11.18
C ILE A 98 -4.29 4.47 12.13
N GLN A 99 -4.00 4.25 13.39
CA GLN A 99 -4.14 5.28 14.41
C GLN A 99 -2.81 5.98 14.67
#